data_ce96a2d4f09aa3e817052912dd9f88da
#
_entry.id   ce96a2d4f09aa3e817052912dd9f88da
#
_cell.length_a   1.000
_cell.length_b   1.000
_cell.length_c   1.000
_cell.angle_alpha   90.00
_cell.angle_beta   90.00
_cell.angle_gamma   90.00
#
_symmetry.space_group_name_H-M   'P 1'
#
loop_
_entity.id
_entity.type
_entity.pdbx_description
1 polymer ?
#
loop_
_entity_poly.entity_id
_entity_poly.type
_entity_poly.pdbx_seq_one_letter_code
_entity_poly.pdbx_strand_id
1 'polypeptide(L)'
;MVFIISAFEELSVRQLYLIYELRSRVFVVEQNCAYQDVDEKDLKAIHVMMFENEALLGYCRILPPGVSYPEVSVGRVVVSHNQRGSQKGRVLMNKCLEICRTIYGNQDIVISAQSYLQKFYS
;
A
#
# COMPACT_ATOMS: atom_id res chain seq x y z
N MET A 1 11.06 12.75 5.01
CA MET A 1 10.15 11.71 4.48
C MET A 1 8.81 12.33 4.13
N VAL A 2 8.30 12.01 2.96
CA VAL A 2 7.09 12.63 2.43
C VAL A 2 6.08 11.55 2.06
N PHE A 3 4.80 11.78 2.42
CA PHE A 3 3.70 10.94 1.96
C PHE A 3 2.97 11.63 0.83
N ILE A 4 2.69 10.89 -0.24
CA ILE A 4 1.85 11.35 -1.34
C ILE A 4 0.65 10.42 -1.41
N ILE A 5 -0.54 11.00 -1.44
CA ILE A 5 -1.81 10.27 -1.44
C ILE A 5 -2.52 10.67 -2.73
N SER A 6 -2.89 9.67 -3.55
CA SER A 6 -3.37 9.97 -4.89
C SER A 6 -4.40 8.95 -5.35
N ALA A 7 -5.44 9.42 -6.04
CA ALA A 7 -6.29 8.55 -6.84
C ALA A 7 -5.51 8.06 -8.07
N PHE A 8 -5.97 7.00 -8.70
CA PHE A 8 -5.24 6.41 -9.82
C PHE A 8 -5.01 7.42 -10.95
N GLU A 9 -6.04 8.17 -11.31
CA GLU A 9 -5.97 9.11 -12.42
C GLU A 9 -5.02 10.28 -12.18
N GLU A 10 -4.68 10.52 -10.93
CA GLU A 10 -3.79 11.62 -10.54
C GLU A 10 -2.33 11.19 -10.41
N LEU A 11 -2.06 9.90 -10.52
CA LEU A 11 -0.69 9.40 -10.48
C LEU A 11 0.07 9.83 -11.72
N SER A 12 1.32 10.27 -11.52
CA SER A 12 2.20 10.47 -12.66
C SER A 12 2.65 9.12 -13.21
N VAL A 13 3.11 9.12 -14.45
CA VAL A 13 3.64 7.90 -15.07
C VAL A 13 4.81 7.36 -14.23
N ARG A 14 5.67 8.26 -13.75
CA ARG A 14 6.81 7.86 -12.92
C ARG A 14 6.35 7.25 -11.60
N GLN A 15 5.37 7.85 -10.94
CA GLN A 15 4.82 7.31 -9.69
C GLN A 15 4.26 5.91 -9.91
N LEU A 16 3.50 5.72 -10.97
CA LEU A 16 2.93 4.42 -11.30
C LEU A 16 4.02 3.39 -11.53
N TYR A 17 5.06 3.75 -12.26
CA TYR A 17 6.19 2.86 -12.49
C TYR A 17 6.85 2.45 -11.17
N LEU A 18 7.12 3.41 -10.29
CA LEU A 18 7.77 3.13 -9.01
C LEU A 18 6.92 2.24 -8.12
N ILE A 19 5.61 2.45 -8.11
CA ILE A 19 4.67 1.61 -7.34
C ILE A 19 4.74 0.17 -7.85
N TYR A 20 4.62 -0.03 -9.15
CA TYR A 20 4.60 -1.37 -9.71
C TYR A 20 5.95 -2.07 -9.58
N GLU A 21 7.02 -1.32 -9.71
CA GLU A 21 8.36 -1.86 -9.55
C GLU A 21 8.59 -2.37 -8.12
N LEU A 22 8.19 -1.59 -7.12
CA LEU A 22 8.31 -1.99 -5.73
C LEU A 22 7.44 -3.21 -5.42
N ARG A 23 6.18 -3.20 -5.85
CA ARG A 23 5.25 -4.30 -5.62
C ARG A 23 5.72 -5.60 -6.28
N SER A 24 6.16 -5.52 -7.53
CA SER A 24 6.66 -6.71 -8.24
C SER A 24 7.87 -7.30 -7.55
N ARG A 25 8.80 -6.46 -7.14
CA ARG A 25 10.02 -6.91 -6.50
C ARG A 25 9.74 -7.64 -5.19
N VAL A 26 8.81 -7.13 -4.39
CA VAL A 26 8.52 -7.72 -3.09
C VAL A 26 7.53 -8.87 -3.20
N PHE A 27 6.40 -8.66 -3.84
CA PHE A 27 5.31 -9.65 -3.80
C PHE A 27 5.51 -10.80 -4.79
N VAL A 28 6.22 -10.57 -5.88
CA VAL A 28 6.42 -11.60 -6.89
C VAL A 28 7.82 -12.20 -6.79
N VAL A 29 8.84 -11.37 -6.84
CA VAL A 29 10.23 -11.84 -6.90
C VAL A 29 10.73 -12.36 -5.55
N GLU A 30 10.67 -11.53 -4.51
CA GLU A 30 11.18 -11.93 -3.19
C GLU A 30 10.41 -13.09 -2.60
N GLN A 31 9.09 -13.12 -2.80
CA GLN A 31 8.25 -14.19 -2.26
C GLN A 31 8.23 -15.44 -3.16
N ASN A 32 8.86 -15.34 -4.33
CA ASN A 32 8.86 -16.42 -5.30
C ASN A 32 7.44 -16.92 -5.58
N CYS A 33 6.52 -15.97 -5.81
CA CYS A 33 5.11 -16.26 -5.99
C CYS A 33 4.66 -15.68 -7.31
N ALA A 34 4.42 -16.53 -8.29
CA ALA A 34 3.99 -16.10 -9.62
C ALA A 34 2.48 -15.86 -9.60
N TYR A 35 2.08 -14.61 -9.50
CA TYR A 35 0.66 -14.23 -9.56
C TYR A 35 0.54 -12.83 -10.16
N GLN A 36 -0.68 -12.48 -10.51
CA GLN A 36 -0.93 -11.15 -11.07
C GLN A 36 -1.11 -10.15 -9.93
N ASP A 37 -0.05 -9.41 -9.63
CA ASP A 37 -0.08 -8.41 -8.56
C ASP A 37 -0.91 -7.19 -8.96
N VAL A 38 -0.80 -6.74 -10.21
CA VAL A 38 -1.55 -5.60 -10.72
C VAL A 38 -2.94 -6.08 -11.14
N ASP A 39 -3.99 -5.46 -10.60
CA ASP A 39 -5.37 -5.86 -10.88
C ASP A 39 -6.25 -4.63 -11.07
N GLU A 40 -7.52 -4.86 -11.42
CA GLU A 40 -8.46 -3.77 -11.69
C GLU A 40 -8.76 -2.92 -10.46
N LYS A 41 -8.53 -3.46 -9.27
CA LYS A 41 -8.77 -2.70 -8.04
C LYS A 41 -7.83 -1.52 -7.92
N ASP A 42 -6.67 -1.57 -8.57
CA ASP A 42 -5.75 -0.44 -8.60
C ASP A 42 -6.40 0.82 -9.20
N LEU A 43 -7.33 0.65 -10.12
CA LEU A 43 -8.02 1.77 -10.76
C LEU A 43 -8.96 2.49 -9.81
N LYS A 44 -9.44 1.82 -8.77
CA LYS A 44 -10.40 2.34 -7.79
C LYS A 44 -9.75 2.71 -6.48
N ALA A 45 -8.46 2.44 -6.33
CA ALA A 45 -7.76 2.59 -5.07
C ALA A 45 -7.31 4.02 -4.81
N ILE A 46 -7.13 4.31 -3.54
CA ILE A 46 -6.32 5.46 -3.12
C ILE A 46 -4.93 4.91 -2.89
N HIS A 47 -3.95 5.48 -3.57
CA HIS A 47 -2.56 5.04 -3.52
C HIS A 47 -1.81 5.89 -2.51
N VAL A 48 -1.17 5.24 -1.56
CA VAL A 48 -0.40 5.92 -0.51
C VAL A 48 1.07 5.57 -0.73
N MET A 49 1.86 6.59 -1.00
CA MET A 49 3.28 6.45 -1.32
C MET A 49 4.11 7.12 -0.24
N MET A 50 5.13 6.43 0.23
CA MET A 50 6.06 6.95 1.22
C MET A 50 7.41 7.15 0.55
N PHE A 51 7.81 8.41 0.37
CA PHE A 51 9.05 8.77 -0.31
C PHE A 51 10.09 9.32 0.64
N GLU A 52 11.33 9.04 0.34
CA GLU A 52 12.47 9.77 0.90
C GLU A 52 13.29 10.25 -0.29
N ASN A 53 13.36 11.57 -0.47
CA ASN A 53 13.87 12.18 -1.70
C ASN A 53 13.08 11.63 -2.89
N GLU A 54 13.73 11.01 -3.87
CA GLU A 54 13.05 10.48 -5.04
C GLU A 54 12.81 8.98 -4.96
N ALA A 55 13.17 8.35 -3.84
CA ALA A 55 13.05 6.90 -3.68
C ALA A 55 11.73 6.54 -3.01
N LEU A 56 10.98 5.63 -3.61
CA LEU A 56 9.77 5.10 -3.02
C LEU A 56 10.16 4.02 -2.01
N LEU A 57 9.97 4.33 -0.72
CA LEU A 57 10.34 3.43 0.37
C LEU A 57 9.21 2.49 0.77
N GLY A 58 7.98 2.92 0.59
CA GLY A 58 6.83 2.12 0.99
C GLY A 58 5.58 2.52 0.25
N TYR A 59 4.60 1.63 0.29
CA TYR A 59 3.35 1.82 -0.45
C TYR A 59 2.25 1.02 0.21
N CYS A 60 1.02 1.54 0.14
CA CYS A 60 -0.16 0.73 0.36
C CYS A 60 -1.29 1.23 -0.54
N ARG A 61 -2.29 0.37 -0.75
CA ARG A 61 -3.49 0.80 -1.45
C ARG A 61 -4.69 0.69 -0.50
N ILE A 62 -5.53 1.71 -0.55
CA ILE A 62 -6.78 1.76 0.21
C ILE A 62 -7.91 1.58 -0.78
N LEU A 63 -8.77 0.60 -0.51
CA LEU A 63 -9.91 0.31 -1.37
C LEU A 63 -11.19 0.79 -0.69
N PRO A 64 -12.07 1.49 -1.43
CA PRO A 64 -13.35 1.92 -0.88
C PRO A 64 -14.20 0.75 -0.40
N PRO A 65 -15.17 1.00 0.48
CA PRO A 65 -16.13 -0.04 0.85
C PRO A 65 -16.80 -0.64 -0.39
N GLY A 66 -16.94 -1.95 -0.39
CA GLY A 66 -17.64 -2.66 -1.45
C GLY A 66 -16.78 -3.09 -2.63
N VAL A 67 -15.47 -2.79 -2.63
CA VAL A 67 -14.59 -3.23 -3.72
C VAL A 67 -14.08 -4.64 -3.45
N SER A 68 -13.40 -4.87 -2.34
CA SER A 68 -12.95 -6.21 -1.95
C SER A 68 -13.77 -6.77 -0.81
N TYR A 69 -14.18 -5.92 0.10
CA TYR A 69 -14.94 -6.26 1.29
C TYR A 69 -16.05 -5.23 1.46
N PRO A 70 -17.10 -5.55 2.23
CA PRO A 70 -18.12 -4.54 2.56
C PRO A 70 -17.51 -3.30 3.22
N GLU A 71 -16.44 -3.50 3.99
CA GLU A 71 -15.73 -2.43 4.68
C GLU A 71 -14.64 -1.82 3.79
N VAL A 72 -14.13 -0.65 4.18
CA VAL A 72 -12.91 -0.09 3.61
C VAL A 72 -11.76 -1.05 3.92
N SER A 73 -10.83 -1.22 2.98
CA SER A 73 -9.72 -2.14 3.19
C SER A 73 -8.39 -1.53 2.80
N VAL A 74 -7.33 -2.01 3.45
CA VAL A 74 -5.95 -1.64 3.15
C VAL A 74 -5.22 -2.90 2.73
N GLY A 75 -4.57 -2.83 1.58
CA GLY A 75 -3.83 -3.97 1.04
C GLY A 75 -2.58 -3.54 0.30
N ARG A 76 -1.87 -4.53 -0.21
CA ARG A 76 -0.61 -4.33 -0.93
C ARG A 76 0.36 -3.47 -0.12
N VAL A 77 0.39 -3.66 1.20
CA VAL A 77 1.27 -2.91 2.10
C VAL A 77 2.68 -3.46 1.94
N VAL A 78 3.60 -2.60 1.59
CA VAL A 78 4.96 -3.01 1.27
C VAL A 78 5.94 -1.94 1.67
N VAL A 79 7.10 -2.38 2.18
CA VAL A 79 8.25 -1.51 2.45
C VAL A 79 9.43 -2.11 1.70
N SER A 80 10.26 -1.26 1.11
CA SER A 80 11.40 -1.75 0.34
C SER A 80 12.36 -2.54 1.26
N HIS A 81 13.08 -3.49 0.65
CA HIS A 81 13.89 -4.45 1.40
C HIS A 81 14.86 -3.78 2.39
N ASN A 82 15.54 -2.75 1.96
CA ASN A 82 16.55 -2.08 2.78
C ASN A 82 15.96 -1.19 3.89
N GLN A 83 14.64 -1.07 3.98
CA GLN A 83 13.96 -0.29 5.01
C GLN A 83 13.29 -1.16 6.07
N ARG A 84 13.36 -2.48 5.93
CA ARG A 84 12.74 -3.39 6.90
C ARG A 84 13.56 -3.39 8.18
N GLY A 85 12.86 -3.48 9.31
CA GLY A 85 13.50 -3.42 10.62
C GLY A 85 13.70 -2.01 11.15
N SER A 86 13.38 -0.97 10.37
CA SER A 86 13.56 0.43 10.75
C SER A 86 12.27 1.08 11.23
N GLN A 87 11.21 0.30 11.46
CA GLN A 87 9.87 0.77 11.87
C GLN A 87 9.14 1.60 10.80
N LYS A 88 9.68 1.70 9.60
CA LYS A 88 9.03 2.47 8.52
C LYS A 88 7.72 1.85 8.08
N GLY A 89 7.60 0.54 8.16
CA GLY A 89 6.33 -0.11 7.87
C GLY A 89 5.24 0.26 8.86
N ARG A 90 5.61 0.40 10.15
CA ARG A 90 4.66 0.84 11.16
C ARG A 90 4.21 2.27 10.90
N VAL A 91 5.16 3.13 10.52
CA VAL A 91 4.87 4.51 10.14
C VAL A 91 3.91 4.53 8.95
N LEU A 92 4.17 3.71 7.95
CA LEU A 92 3.31 3.59 6.77
C LEU A 92 1.89 3.14 7.15
N MET A 93 1.78 2.09 7.95
CA MET A 93 0.47 1.57 8.36
C MET A 93 -0.31 2.60 9.16
N ASN A 94 0.35 3.29 10.10
CA ASN A 94 -0.32 4.32 10.89
C ASN A 94 -0.85 5.43 9.99
N LYS A 95 -0.09 5.80 8.97
CA LYS A 95 -0.53 6.81 8.00
C LYS A 95 -1.74 6.31 7.20
N CYS A 96 -1.71 5.07 6.76
CA CYS A 96 -2.83 4.49 6.02
C CYS A 96 -4.11 4.48 6.85
N LEU A 97 -4.02 4.12 8.12
CA LEU A 97 -5.17 4.10 9.02
C LEU A 97 -5.69 5.51 9.28
N GLU A 98 -4.80 6.47 9.43
CA GLU A 98 -5.17 7.87 9.59
C GLU A 98 -5.96 8.37 8.37
N ILE A 99 -5.47 8.05 7.17
CA ILE A 99 -6.14 8.43 5.92
C ILE A 99 -7.52 7.80 5.83
N CYS A 100 -7.64 6.53 6.18
CA CYS A 100 -8.94 5.84 6.19
C CYS A 100 -9.93 6.55 7.12
N ARG A 101 -9.49 6.92 8.30
CA ARG A 101 -10.36 7.62 9.25
C ARG A 101 -10.77 8.99 8.75
N THR A 102 -9.85 9.68 8.11
CA THR A 102 -10.13 11.02 7.56
C THR A 102 -11.16 10.95 6.44
N ILE A 103 -11.05 9.97 5.56
CA ILE A 103 -11.90 9.88 4.37
C ILE A 103 -13.22 9.17 4.69
N TYR A 104 -13.20 8.09 5.46
CA TYR A 104 -14.35 7.22 5.66
C TYR A 104 -14.92 7.28 7.08
N GLY A 105 -14.30 8.03 8.00
CA GLY A 105 -14.78 8.13 9.37
C GLY A 105 -14.37 6.93 10.22
N ASN A 106 -15.00 6.82 11.40
CA ASN A 106 -14.71 5.74 12.34
C ASN A 106 -15.48 4.49 11.94
N GLN A 107 -14.92 3.73 11.04
CA GLN A 107 -15.48 2.47 10.55
C GLN A 107 -14.46 1.36 10.76
N ASP A 108 -14.95 0.13 10.73
CA ASP A 108 -14.06 -1.02 10.70
C ASP A 108 -13.24 -1.01 9.42
N ILE A 109 -11.97 -1.35 9.55
CA ILE A 109 -11.04 -1.39 8.44
C ILE A 109 -10.50 -2.81 8.33
N VAL A 110 -10.66 -3.42 7.15
CA VAL A 110 -10.08 -4.74 6.89
C VAL A 110 -8.66 -4.55 6.38
N ILE A 111 -7.72 -5.23 6.99
CA ILE A 111 -6.32 -5.22 6.55
C ILE A 111 -6.04 -6.55 5.85
N SER A 112 -5.78 -6.47 4.55
CA SER A 112 -5.44 -7.63 3.74
C SER A 112 -3.93 -7.63 3.52
N ALA A 113 -3.25 -8.64 4.07
CA ALA A 113 -1.79 -8.68 4.03
C ALA A 113 -1.31 -10.06 3.64
N GLN A 114 -0.13 -10.12 3.03
CA GLN A 114 0.55 -11.39 2.82
C GLN A 114 0.91 -11.98 4.18
N SER A 115 0.99 -13.32 4.25
CA SER A 115 1.12 -13.99 5.55
C SER A 115 2.36 -13.53 6.33
N TYR A 116 3.47 -13.24 5.67
CA TYR A 116 4.65 -12.77 6.37
C TYR A 116 4.50 -11.35 6.91
N LEU A 117 3.56 -10.57 6.38
CA LEU A 117 3.28 -9.23 6.84
C LEU A 117 2.30 -9.22 8.01
N GLN A 118 1.60 -10.32 8.27
CA GLN A 118 0.64 -10.38 9.38
C GLN A 118 1.30 -10.11 10.73
N LYS A 119 2.53 -10.56 10.90
CA LYS A 119 3.29 -10.27 12.12
C LYS A 119 3.56 -8.79 12.32
N PHE A 120 3.46 -8.02 11.26
CA PHE A 120 3.73 -6.61 11.24
C PHE A 120 2.56 -5.80 11.81
N TYR A 121 1.33 -6.30 11.62
CA TYR A 121 0.11 -5.58 11.97
C TYR A 121 -0.60 -6.13 13.20
N SER A 122 -0.24 -7.30 13.61
CA SER A 122 -0.77 -7.87 14.85
C SER A 122 0.01 -7.40 16.10
#